data_b0ba39644c59d16a5b9bbae9f7611b9c
#
_entry.id   b0ba39644c59d16a5b9bbae9f7611b9c
#
_cell.length_a   1.000
_cell.length_b   1.000
_cell.length_c   1.000
_cell.angle_alpha   90.00
_cell.angle_beta   90.00
_cell.angle_gamma   90.00
#
_symmetry.space_group_name_H-M   'P 1'
#
loop_
_entity.id
_entity.type
_entity.pdbx_description
1 polymer ?
#
loop_
_entity_poly.entity_id
_entity_poly.type
_entity_poly.pdbx_seq_one_letter_code
_entity_poly.pdbx_strand_id
1 'polypeptide(L)'
;MFNLNINFMKKQLVIFILLGIIAIPSSVKAQKLKVSLSAGLSKSILNSDVSNLVNTRYNTKTGVATRVNLEYNFFKDFIVGTGLGFIQKNYEYKKTDNITGTHTLYKNNFMDIPLNVGLYLFNNPHKENGIWLKVQGGVFYEYFTRMHRKGEYPIFAQLQEDGSYIKARVNETYDFKRNENNLKRNLFGIEGTGEVGYSFNRIDVFASYTYQYGLTDIYKAKTSSNRKSKRISNIISLGVAYKF
;
A
#
# COMPACT_ATOMS: atom_id res chain seq x y z
N MET A 1 -16.07 -34.15 -18.98
CA MET A 1 -15.52 -32.82 -19.32
C MET A 1 -16.25 -31.80 -18.47
N PHE A 2 -15.74 -31.52 -17.24
CA PHE A 2 -16.39 -30.64 -16.29
C PHE A 2 -15.77 -29.25 -16.44
N ASN A 3 -16.40 -28.35 -17.18
CA ASN A 3 -16.14 -26.93 -17.13
C ASN A 3 -16.83 -26.35 -15.88
N LEU A 4 -16.22 -26.48 -14.70
CA LEU A 4 -16.67 -25.77 -13.52
C LEU A 4 -16.44 -24.27 -13.76
N ASN A 5 -17.54 -23.54 -13.72
CA ASN A 5 -17.58 -22.11 -14.00
C ASN A 5 -16.83 -21.34 -12.89
N ILE A 6 -15.54 -21.09 -13.11
CA ILE A 6 -14.62 -20.43 -12.16
C ILE A 6 -15.17 -19.08 -11.66
N ASN A 7 -16.00 -18.41 -12.47
CA ASN A 7 -16.66 -17.17 -12.09
C ASN A 7 -17.80 -17.39 -11.07
N PHE A 8 -18.45 -18.54 -11.09
CA PHE A 8 -19.47 -18.90 -10.10
C PHE A 8 -18.85 -19.19 -8.73
N MET A 9 -17.74 -19.94 -8.72
CA MET A 9 -16.98 -20.20 -7.47
C MET A 9 -16.41 -18.92 -6.84
N LYS A 10 -15.93 -17.98 -7.64
CA LYS A 10 -15.44 -16.68 -7.12
C LYS A 10 -16.55 -15.87 -6.48
N LYS A 11 -17.74 -15.84 -7.05
CA LYS A 11 -18.91 -15.16 -6.47
C LYS A 11 -19.37 -15.82 -5.16
N GLN A 12 -19.38 -17.14 -5.11
CA GLN A 12 -19.74 -17.87 -3.89
C GLN A 12 -18.71 -17.65 -2.78
N LEU A 13 -17.42 -17.66 -3.10
CA LEU A 13 -16.35 -17.39 -2.12
C LEU A 13 -16.49 -15.98 -1.50
N VAL A 14 -16.79 -14.97 -2.31
CA VAL A 14 -17.03 -13.60 -1.82
C VAL A 14 -18.28 -13.53 -0.94
N ILE A 15 -19.36 -14.24 -1.30
CA ILE A 15 -20.58 -14.33 -0.50
C ILE A 15 -20.33 -15.07 0.82
N PHE A 16 -19.56 -16.16 0.82
CA PHE A 16 -19.16 -16.88 2.03
C PHE A 16 -18.29 -16.04 2.95
N ILE A 17 -17.37 -15.25 2.41
CA ILE A 17 -16.54 -14.31 3.20
C ILE A 17 -17.41 -13.20 3.79
N LEU A 18 -18.36 -12.65 3.03
CA LEU A 18 -19.30 -11.64 3.51
C LEU A 18 -20.26 -12.20 4.57
N LEU A 19 -20.79 -13.41 4.37
CA LEU A 19 -21.64 -14.11 5.35
C LEU A 19 -20.85 -14.51 6.60
N GLY A 20 -19.58 -14.90 6.47
CA GLY A 20 -18.69 -15.18 7.60
C GLY A 20 -18.41 -13.94 8.47
N ILE A 21 -18.36 -12.76 7.86
CA ILE A 21 -18.23 -11.47 8.58
C ILE A 21 -19.54 -11.11 9.31
N ILE A 22 -20.70 -11.46 8.75
CA ILE A 22 -22.03 -11.19 9.35
C ILE A 22 -22.39 -12.22 10.44
N ALA A 23 -21.86 -13.43 10.34
CA ALA A 23 -22.07 -14.52 11.31
C ALA A 23 -21.14 -14.48 12.53
N ILE A 24 -20.49 -13.33 12.81
CA ILE A 24 -19.82 -13.12 14.10
C ILE A 24 -20.91 -13.20 15.16
N PRO A 25 -20.91 -14.25 16.00
CA PRO A 25 -22.02 -14.46 16.92
C PRO A 25 -22.15 -13.27 17.86
N SER A 26 -23.40 -12.88 18.12
CA SER A 26 -23.81 -11.80 19.03
C SER A 26 -23.33 -11.98 20.47
N SER A 27 -22.60 -13.05 20.81
CA SER A 27 -21.92 -13.29 22.08
C SER A 27 -20.54 -12.63 22.20
N VAL A 28 -20.01 -12.00 21.11
CA VAL A 28 -18.81 -11.16 21.20
C VAL A 28 -19.19 -9.94 22.04
N LYS A 29 -18.68 -9.86 23.26
CA LYS A 29 -18.84 -8.66 24.10
C LYS A 29 -18.34 -7.47 23.24
N ALA A 30 -19.25 -6.58 22.87
CA ALA A 30 -19.01 -5.43 21.98
C ALA A 30 -17.81 -4.58 22.44
N GLN A 31 -17.51 -4.56 23.73
CA GLN A 31 -16.37 -3.88 24.37
C GLN A 31 -14.98 -4.29 23.85
N LYS A 32 -14.87 -5.26 22.92
CA LYS A 32 -13.60 -5.72 22.35
C LYS A 32 -13.38 -5.29 20.91
N LEU A 33 -14.36 -4.62 20.32
CA LEU A 33 -14.29 -4.19 18.93
C LEU A 33 -13.95 -2.71 18.84
N LYS A 34 -13.03 -2.36 17.93
CA LYS A 34 -12.64 -0.99 17.64
C LYS A 34 -12.62 -0.76 16.13
N VAL A 35 -13.26 0.31 15.68
CA VAL A 35 -13.20 0.78 14.29
C VAL A 35 -12.41 2.07 14.28
N SER A 36 -11.44 2.19 13.37
CA SER A 36 -10.63 3.38 13.24
C SER A 36 -10.60 3.90 11.81
N LEU A 37 -10.45 5.22 11.69
CA LEU A 37 -10.18 5.94 10.46
C LEU A 37 -8.88 6.70 10.63
N SER A 38 -7.96 6.55 9.68
CA SER A 38 -6.69 7.27 9.66
C SER A 38 -6.41 7.89 8.30
N ALA A 39 -5.69 9.01 8.32
CA ALA A 39 -5.21 9.69 7.13
C ALA A 39 -3.79 10.19 7.36
N GLY A 40 -2.97 10.18 6.31
CA GLY A 40 -1.58 10.55 6.43
C GLY A 40 -0.82 10.62 5.12
N LEU A 41 0.49 10.59 5.25
CA LEU A 41 1.43 10.68 4.15
C LEU A 41 2.18 9.36 3.98
N SER A 42 2.33 8.92 2.74
CA SER A 42 3.18 7.81 2.36
C SER A 42 4.44 8.31 1.68
N LYS A 43 5.58 7.70 1.99
CA LYS A 43 6.85 7.90 1.31
C LYS A 43 7.34 6.55 0.80
N SER A 44 7.35 6.38 -0.52
CA SER A 44 7.61 5.08 -1.13
C SER A 44 8.81 5.12 -2.05
N ILE A 45 9.51 4.00 -2.14
CA ILE A 45 10.61 3.77 -3.08
C ILE A 45 10.37 2.46 -3.82
N LEU A 46 10.74 2.47 -5.10
CA LEU A 46 10.86 1.25 -5.88
C LEU A 46 12.30 0.77 -5.80
N ASN A 47 12.54 -0.34 -5.08
CA ASN A 47 13.82 -1.03 -5.08
C ASN A 47 13.83 -1.98 -6.28
N SER A 48 14.61 -1.65 -7.30
CA SER A 48 14.69 -2.42 -8.55
C SER A 48 16.14 -2.62 -8.93
N ASP A 49 16.47 -3.84 -9.38
CA ASP A 49 17.79 -4.15 -9.94
C ASP A 49 18.11 -3.29 -11.18
N VAL A 50 17.08 -2.69 -11.80
CA VAL A 50 17.23 -1.72 -12.89
C VAL A 50 17.82 -0.39 -12.41
N SER A 51 17.75 -0.08 -11.12
CA SER A 51 18.37 1.12 -10.56
C SER A 51 19.91 1.10 -10.65
N ASN A 52 20.49 -0.07 -10.89
CA ASN A 52 21.93 -0.23 -11.12
C ASN A 52 22.33 0.00 -12.58
N LEU A 53 21.38 0.32 -13.46
CA LEU A 53 21.72 0.82 -14.80
C LEU A 53 22.46 2.13 -14.65
N VAL A 54 23.61 2.21 -15.31
CA VAL A 54 24.47 3.38 -15.34
C VAL A 54 23.63 4.63 -15.57
N ASN A 55 23.84 5.65 -14.71
CA ASN A 55 23.24 6.97 -14.85
C ASN A 55 21.70 7.04 -14.65
N THR A 56 21.13 6.13 -13.82
CA THR A 56 19.71 6.19 -13.48
C THR A 56 19.50 6.16 -11.96
N ARG A 57 18.51 6.92 -11.48
CA ARG A 57 18.15 6.98 -10.06
C ARG A 57 16.65 7.00 -9.85
N TYR A 58 16.19 6.21 -8.89
CA TYR A 58 14.82 6.28 -8.38
C TYR A 58 14.81 7.10 -7.08
N ASN A 59 14.02 8.18 -7.08
CA ASN A 59 13.83 9.02 -5.91
C ASN A 59 12.46 8.76 -5.31
N THR A 60 12.40 8.78 -3.98
CA THR A 60 11.12 8.70 -3.24
C THR A 60 10.30 9.95 -3.50
N LYS A 61 8.98 9.80 -3.61
CA LYS A 61 8.01 10.91 -3.64
C LYS A 61 6.92 10.66 -2.62
N THR A 62 6.41 11.75 -2.07
CA THR A 62 5.32 11.71 -1.12
C THR A 62 4.00 11.43 -1.84
N GLY A 63 3.17 10.63 -1.22
CA GLY A 63 1.78 10.36 -1.56
C GLY A 63 0.88 10.54 -0.35
N VAL A 64 -0.41 10.27 -0.51
CA VAL A 64 -1.38 10.24 0.58
C VAL A 64 -1.75 8.81 0.92
N ALA A 65 -2.13 8.57 2.16
CA ALA A 65 -2.65 7.30 2.64
C ALA A 65 -3.89 7.54 3.50
N THR A 66 -4.92 6.74 3.31
CA THR A 66 -6.11 6.71 4.16
C THR A 66 -6.46 5.25 4.42
N ARG A 67 -6.91 4.93 5.63
CA ARG A 67 -7.25 3.55 6.00
C ARG A 67 -8.40 3.53 7.00
N VAL A 68 -9.36 2.65 6.78
CA VAL A 68 -10.36 2.23 7.76
C VAL A 68 -9.94 0.87 8.27
N ASN A 69 -9.81 0.71 9.59
CA ASN A 69 -9.45 -0.56 10.21
C ASN A 69 -10.53 -1.02 11.17
N LEU A 70 -10.66 -2.33 11.25
CA LEU A 70 -11.44 -3.06 12.24
C LEU A 70 -10.46 -3.87 13.08
N GLU A 71 -10.50 -3.68 14.38
CA GLU A 71 -9.65 -4.35 15.36
C GLU A 71 -10.51 -5.08 16.38
N TYR A 72 -10.12 -6.30 16.69
CA TYR A 72 -10.72 -7.11 17.75
C TYR A 72 -9.67 -7.49 18.80
N ASN A 73 -9.94 -7.12 20.07
CA ASN A 73 -9.13 -7.54 21.20
C ASN A 73 -9.62 -8.92 21.68
N PHE A 74 -8.88 -9.98 21.38
CA PHE A 74 -9.33 -11.35 21.64
C PHE A 74 -8.83 -11.90 22.98
N PHE A 75 -7.66 -11.50 23.45
CA PHE A 75 -7.08 -11.99 24.69
C PHE A 75 -6.19 -10.94 25.36
N LYS A 76 -6.53 -10.56 26.61
CA LYS A 76 -5.80 -9.54 27.38
C LYS A 76 -5.47 -8.30 26.51
N ASP A 77 -4.23 -8.20 26.06
CA ASP A 77 -3.70 -7.09 25.29
C ASP A 77 -3.44 -7.43 23.82
N PHE A 78 -3.75 -8.70 23.44
CA PHE A 78 -3.59 -9.17 22.06
C PHE A 78 -4.76 -8.78 21.17
N ILE A 79 -4.43 -8.39 19.96
CA ILE A 79 -5.38 -7.93 18.96
C ILE A 79 -5.18 -8.66 17.64
N VAL A 80 -6.26 -8.76 16.90
CA VAL A 80 -6.26 -9.08 15.47
C VAL A 80 -7.00 -7.96 14.75
N GLY A 81 -6.48 -7.55 13.60
CA GLY A 81 -7.04 -6.44 12.84
C GLY A 81 -7.00 -6.68 11.35
N THR A 82 -7.97 -6.09 10.67
CA THR A 82 -8.01 -5.99 9.21
C THR A 82 -8.53 -4.62 8.82
N GLY A 83 -8.48 -4.28 7.52
CA GLY A 83 -8.95 -2.98 7.08
C GLY A 83 -9.03 -2.86 5.57
N LEU A 84 -9.40 -1.66 5.16
CA LEU A 84 -9.38 -1.26 3.76
C LEU A 84 -8.70 0.10 3.67
N GLY A 85 -7.66 0.19 2.83
CA GLY A 85 -6.88 1.40 2.66
C GLY A 85 -6.80 1.85 1.21
N PHE A 86 -6.52 3.14 1.04
CA PHE A 86 -6.07 3.74 -0.19
C PHE A 86 -4.69 4.35 0.05
N ILE A 87 -3.70 3.94 -0.75
CA ILE A 87 -2.32 4.40 -0.60
C ILE A 87 -1.77 4.83 -1.96
N GLN A 88 -1.19 6.02 -2.00
CA GLN A 88 -0.39 6.46 -3.14
C GLN A 88 1.07 6.13 -2.88
N LYS A 89 1.69 5.33 -3.75
CA LYS A 89 3.11 4.95 -3.69
C LYS A 89 3.86 5.58 -4.86
N ASN A 90 4.23 6.84 -4.68
CA ASN A 90 4.82 7.67 -5.72
C ASN A 90 6.34 7.55 -5.74
N TYR A 91 6.93 7.60 -6.92
CA TYR A 91 8.38 7.71 -7.10
C TYR A 91 8.71 8.48 -8.38
N GLU A 92 9.93 8.95 -8.46
CA GLU A 92 10.46 9.63 -9.63
C GLU A 92 11.67 8.88 -10.17
N TYR A 93 11.67 8.66 -11.45
CA TYR A 93 12.82 8.17 -12.21
C TYR A 93 13.58 9.35 -12.79
N LYS A 94 14.90 9.42 -12.60
CA LYS A 94 15.78 10.43 -13.18
C LYS A 94 16.99 9.79 -13.84
N LYS A 95 17.46 10.39 -14.93
CA LYS A 95 18.80 10.17 -15.44
C LYS A 95 19.78 11.16 -14.82
N THR A 96 21.01 10.71 -14.53
CA THR A 96 22.03 11.46 -13.77
C THR A 96 23.26 11.86 -14.57
N ASP A 97 23.32 11.55 -15.87
CA ASP A 97 24.41 11.93 -16.77
C ASP A 97 24.10 13.17 -17.62
N ASN A 98 24.90 13.40 -18.68
CA ASN A 98 24.79 14.52 -19.60
C ASN A 98 23.42 14.68 -20.30
N ILE A 99 22.51 13.69 -20.16
CA ILE A 99 21.11 13.80 -20.56
C ILE A 99 20.31 14.45 -19.41
N THR A 100 20.82 15.54 -18.86
CA THR A 100 20.19 16.28 -17.76
C THR A 100 18.78 16.71 -18.12
N GLY A 101 17.86 16.65 -17.12
CA GLY A 101 16.47 17.04 -17.28
C GLY A 101 15.51 15.91 -17.68
N THR A 102 15.98 14.70 -17.97
CA THR A 102 15.10 13.55 -18.18
C THR A 102 14.58 13.05 -16.85
N HIS A 103 13.29 13.16 -16.64
CA HIS A 103 12.64 12.68 -15.41
C HIS A 103 11.23 12.19 -15.69
N THR A 104 10.77 11.26 -14.89
CA THR A 104 9.39 10.77 -14.93
C THR A 104 8.87 10.57 -13.53
N LEU A 105 7.81 11.29 -13.21
CA LEU A 105 7.05 11.10 -11.99
C LEU A 105 5.99 10.02 -12.21
N TYR A 106 6.02 9.00 -11.38
CA TYR A 106 5.04 7.93 -11.31
C TYR A 106 4.13 8.15 -10.11
N LYS A 107 2.86 8.44 -10.34
CA LYS A 107 1.81 8.48 -9.31
C LYS A 107 1.05 7.17 -9.35
N ASN A 108 1.20 6.36 -8.32
CA ASN A 108 0.67 5.01 -8.25
C ASN A 108 -0.34 4.89 -7.12
N ASN A 109 -1.56 4.50 -7.44
CA ASN A 109 -2.66 4.35 -6.49
C ASN A 109 -2.93 2.87 -6.24
N PHE A 110 -3.08 2.52 -4.97
CA PHE A 110 -3.37 1.16 -4.51
C PHE A 110 -4.56 1.17 -3.57
N MET A 111 -5.36 0.12 -3.66
CA MET A 111 -6.25 -0.31 -2.58
C MET A 111 -5.52 -1.39 -1.81
N ASP A 112 -5.44 -1.30 -0.48
CA ASP A 112 -4.78 -2.30 0.36
C ASP A 112 -5.74 -2.91 1.38
N ILE A 113 -5.50 -4.17 1.70
CA ILE A 113 -6.22 -4.94 2.71
C ILE A 113 -5.17 -5.57 3.61
N PRO A 114 -4.93 -5.02 4.81
CA PRO A 114 -4.04 -5.60 5.80
C PRO A 114 -4.74 -6.71 6.59
N LEU A 115 -3.95 -7.65 7.08
CA LEU A 115 -4.31 -8.62 8.11
C LEU A 115 -3.19 -8.66 9.13
N ASN A 116 -3.45 -8.12 10.31
CA ASN A 116 -2.44 -7.88 11.33
C ASN A 116 -2.79 -8.56 12.65
N VAL A 117 -1.76 -8.96 13.36
CA VAL A 117 -1.81 -9.34 14.77
C VAL A 117 -0.90 -8.40 15.56
N GLY A 118 -1.26 -8.11 16.79
CA GLY A 118 -0.47 -7.20 17.60
C GLY A 118 -0.83 -7.26 19.08
N LEU A 119 -0.22 -6.35 19.81
CA LEU A 119 -0.47 -6.22 21.24
C LEU A 119 -0.30 -4.78 21.73
N TYR A 120 -1.02 -4.42 22.76
CA TYR A 120 -0.80 -3.21 23.54
C TYR A 120 0.39 -3.42 24.46
N LEU A 121 1.47 -2.63 24.25
CA LEU A 121 2.68 -2.65 25.07
C LEU A 121 2.51 -1.85 26.34
N PHE A 122 1.71 -0.81 26.27
CA PHE A 122 1.43 0.07 27.40
C PHE A 122 -0.03 0.48 27.34
N ASN A 123 -0.74 0.29 28.45
CA ASN A 123 -2.18 0.54 28.65
C ASN A 123 -3.06 0.02 27.49
N ASN A 124 -4.14 -0.65 27.84
CA ASN A 124 -5.09 -1.13 26.84
C ASN A 124 -6.33 -0.23 26.85
N PRO A 125 -6.63 0.50 25.76
CA PRO A 125 -7.75 1.44 25.72
C PRO A 125 -9.12 0.79 25.88
N HIS A 126 -9.22 -0.54 25.74
CA HIS A 126 -10.45 -1.28 26.05
C HIS A 126 -10.67 -1.49 27.55
N LYS A 127 -9.64 -1.27 28.38
CA LYS A 127 -9.70 -1.44 29.83
C LYS A 127 -9.68 -0.11 30.56
N GLU A 128 -8.80 0.80 30.14
CA GLU A 128 -8.53 2.05 30.84
C GLU A 128 -8.35 3.21 29.86
N ASN A 129 -8.80 4.39 30.26
CA ASN A 129 -8.54 5.62 29.53
C ASN A 129 -7.09 6.07 29.74
N GLY A 130 -6.59 6.93 28.84
CA GLY A 130 -5.26 7.50 28.96
C GLY A 130 -4.38 7.19 27.76
N ILE A 131 -3.08 7.42 27.91
CA ILE A 131 -2.08 7.16 26.88
C ILE A 131 -1.93 5.65 26.71
N TRP A 132 -1.83 5.20 25.47
CA TRP A 132 -1.56 3.80 25.13
C TRP A 132 -0.51 3.70 24.00
N LEU A 133 0.18 2.56 23.97
CA LEU A 133 1.14 2.20 22.94
C LEU A 133 0.84 0.81 22.41
N LYS A 134 0.80 0.67 21.11
CA LYS A 134 0.49 -0.59 20.42
C LYS A 134 1.52 -0.86 19.31
N VAL A 135 1.86 -2.14 19.14
CA VAL A 135 2.60 -2.63 17.98
C VAL A 135 1.84 -3.76 17.31
N GLN A 136 1.93 -3.81 16.01
CA GLN A 136 1.29 -4.87 15.23
C GLN A 136 2.12 -5.19 13.99
N GLY A 137 2.01 -6.42 13.52
CA GLY A 137 2.65 -6.88 12.30
C GLY A 137 1.76 -7.87 11.57
N GLY A 138 1.96 -7.97 10.28
CA GLY A 138 1.15 -8.87 9.48
C GLY A 138 1.47 -8.85 8.01
N VAL A 139 0.48 -9.26 7.24
CA VAL A 139 0.54 -9.31 5.78
C VAL A 139 -0.44 -8.32 5.20
N PHE A 140 -0.17 -7.86 3.99
CA PHE A 140 -1.14 -7.07 3.24
C PHE A 140 -1.26 -7.57 1.81
N TYR A 141 -2.48 -7.40 1.29
CA TYR A 141 -2.79 -7.54 -0.13
C TYR A 141 -3.03 -6.16 -0.71
N GLU A 142 -2.46 -5.88 -1.88
CA GLU A 142 -2.66 -4.64 -2.62
C GLU A 142 -3.19 -4.89 -4.02
N TYR A 143 -4.16 -4.09 -4.41
CA TYR A 143 -4.65 -4.01 -5.78
C TYR A 143 -4.20 -2.70 -6.41
N PHE A 144 -3.37 -2.79 -7.47
CA PHE A 144 -2.88 -1.64 -8.22
C PHE A 144 -3.99 -1.06 -9.10
N THR A 145 -4.59 0.05 -8.67
CA THR A 145 -5.78 0.63 -9.31
C THR A 145 -5.41 1.53 -10.47
N ARG A 146 -4.41 2.41 -10.31
CA ARG A 146 -4.05 3.43 -11.30
C ARG A 146 -2.56 3.76 -11.25
N MET A 147 -1.96 3.95 -12.42
CA MET A 147 -0.64 4.60 -12.57
C MET A 147 -0.79 5.79 -13.51
N HIS A 148 -0.31 6.94 -13.08
CA HIS A 148 -0.20 8.13 -13.90
C HIS A 148 1.27 8.50 -14.05
N ARG A 149 1.73 8.69 -15.29
CA ARG A 149 3.10 9.04 -15.63
C ARG A 149 3.15 10.46 -16.17
N LYS A 150 4.02 11.29 -15.59
CA LYS A 150 4.26 12.65 -16.06
C LYS A 150 5.77 12.90 -16.10
N GLY A 151 6.28 13.33 -17.24
CA GLY A 151 7.72 13.57 -17.37
C GLY A 151 8.16 13.95 -18.76
N GLU A 152 9.46 13.97 -18.93
CA GLU A 152 10.12 14.27 -20.20
C GLU A 152 11.13 13.17 -20.53
N TYR A 153 11.12 12.74 -21.78
CA TYR A 153 12.05 11.74 -22.32
C TYR A 153 12.80 12.31 -23.51
N PRO A 154 14.10 12.00 -23.68
CA PRO A 154 14.82 12.34 -24.89
C PRO A 154 14.31 11.48 -26.05
N ILE A 155 14.11 12.10 -27.20
CA ILE A 155 13.88 11.40 -28.45
C ILE A 155 15.28 11.14 -29.05
N PHE A 156 15.80 9.93 -28.82
CA PHE A 156 17.16 9.55 -29.20
C PHE A 156 17.45 9.63 -30.71
N ALA A 157 16.42 9.63 -31.55
CA ALA A 157 16.57 9.75 -33.00
C ALA A 157 16.79 11.19 -33.49
N GLN A 158 16.71 12.19 -32.61
CA GLN A 158 16.76 13.61 -32.97
C GLN A 158 17.76 14.35 -32.08
N LEU A 159 19.04 14.14 -32.36
CA LEU A 159 20.14 14.96 -31.85
C LEU A 159 20.14 16.31 -32.56
N GLN A 160 20.12 17.41 -31.80
CA GLN A 160 20.25 18.76 -32.33
C GLN A 160 21.73 19.10 -32.58
N GLU A 161 22.01 20.11 -33.39
CA GLU A 161 23.37 20.54 -33.71
C GLU A 161 24.18 20.98 -32.48
N ASP A 162 23.51 21.44 -31.43
CA ASP A 162 24.11 21.81 -30.14
C ASP A 162 24.41 20.60 -29.21
N GLY A 163 24.20 19.37 -29.70
CA GLY A 163 24.37 18.14 -28.91
C GLY A 163 23.23 17.83 -27.93
N SER A 164 22.16 18.62 -27.91
CA SER A 164 20.99 18.36 -27.12
C SER A 164 19.99 17.42 -27.81
N TYR A 165 19.18 16.71 -27.03
CA TYR A 165 18.09 15.87 -27.56
C TYR A 165 16.75 16.59 -27.49
N ILE A 166 15.93 16.46 -28.54
CA ILE A 166 14.53 16.87 -28.48
C ILE A 166 13.83 16.02 -27.39
N LYS A 167 13.10 16.67 -26.47
CA LYS A 167 12.38 16.01 -25.38
C LYS A 167 10.91 15.87 -25.71
N ALA A 168 10.42 14.63 -25.67
CA ALA A 168 8.99 14.35 -25.69
C ALA A 168 8.41 14.47 -24.28
N ARG A 169 7.27 15.14 -24.15
CA ARG A 169 6.51 15.20 -22.90
C ARG A 169 5.55 14.03 -22.82
N VAL A 170 5.55 13.36 -21.67
CA VAL A 170 4.60 12.30 -21.34
C VAL A 170 3.69 12.76 -20.21
N ASN A 171 2.39 12.65 -20.42
CA ASN A 171 1.37 12.94 -19.43
C ASN A 171 0.19 11.98 -19.68
N GLU A 172 0.29 10.76 -19.17
CA GLU A 172 -0.64 9.70 -19.50
C GLU A 172 -1.01 8.82 -18.31
N THR A 173 -2.18 8.25 -18.37
CA THR A 173 -2.59 7.17 -17.46
C THR A 173 -2.29 5.84 -18.12
N TYR A 174 -1.56 4.98 -17.39
CA TYR A 174 -1.21 3.65 -17.86
C TYR A 174 -2.45 2.78 -18.05
N ASP A 175 -2.61 2.23 -19.25
CA ASP A 175 -3.70 1.31 -19.56
C ASP A 175 -3.30 -0.12 -19.20
N PHE A 176 -3.83 -0.60 -18.08
CA PHE A 176 -3.58 -1.97 -17.62
C PHE A 176 -4.21 -3.04 -18.51
N LYS A 177 -5.28 -2.74 -19.25
CA LYS A 177 -5.92 -3.71 -20.16
C LYS A 177 -5.04 -3.92 -21.38
N ARG A 178 -4.61 -2.82 -22.02
CA ARG A 178 -3.74 -2.86 -23.20
C ARG A 178 -2.37 -3.45 -22.87
N ASN A 179 -1.87 -3.26 -21.65
CA ASN A 179 -0.54 -3.68 -21.19
C ASN A 179 -0.62 -4.74 -20.09
N GLU A 180 -1.60 -5.65 -20.15
CA GLU A 180 -1.85 -6.62 -19.09
C GLU A 180 -0.67 -7.56 -18.80
N ASN A 181 0.23 -7.74 -19.77
CA ASN A 181 1.40 -8.61 -19.66
C ASN A 181 2.61 -7.96 -18.98
N ASN A 182 2.59 -6.64 -18.73
CA ASN A 182 3.76 -5.91 -18.24
C ASN A 182 3.80 -5.81 -16.71
N LEU A 183 2.67 -5.47 -16.08
CA LEU A 183 2.59 -5.22 -14.64
C LEU A 183 1.58 -6.12 -13.95
N LYS A 184 1.93 -6.54 -12.74
CA LYS A 184 1.00 -7.25 -11.85
C LYS A 184 0.12 -6.22 -11.14
N ARG A 185 -1.16 -6.51 -11.03
CA ARG A 185 -2.12 -5.69 -10.27
C ARG A 185 -2.34 -6.21 -8.85
N ASN A 186 -2.19 -7.52 -8.66
CA ASN A 186 -2.35 -8.18 -7.37
C ASN A 186 -0.97 -8.36 -6.74
N LEU A 187 -0.73 -7.72 -5.61
CA LEU A 187 0.54 -7.67 -4.93
C LEU A 187 0.36 -8.04 -3.46
N PHE A 188 1.38 -8.66 -2.89
CA PHE A 188 1.41 -9.08 -1.49
C PHE A 188 2.67 -8.57 -0.81
N GLY A 189 2.59 -8.35 0.47
CA GLY A 189 3.71 -7.94 1.29
C GLY A 189 3.50 -8.18 2.77
N ILE A 190 4.47 -7.71 3.54
CA ILE A 190 4.46 -7.72 5.00
C ILE A 190 4.48 -6.28 5.51
N GLU A 191 3.82 -6.04 6.64
CA GLU A 191 3.87 -4.73 7.29
C GLU A 191 4.08 -4.84 8.79
N GLY A 192 4.66 -3.78 9.34
CA GLY A 192 4.76 -3.54 10.77
C GLY A 192 4.28 -2.14 11.09
N THR A 193 3.48 -1.99 12.15
CA THR A 193 2.92 -0.71 12.56
C THR A 193 3.13 -0.50 14.05
N GLY A 194 3.62 0.69 14.43
CA GLY A 194 3.60 1.23 15.78
C GLY A 194 2.55 2.33 15.87
N GLU A 195 1.78 2.33 16.95
CA GLU A 195 0.76 3.34 17.20
C GLU A 195 0.88 3.85 18.64
N VAL A 196 0.75 5.15 18.80
CA VAL A 196 0.63 5.82 20.10
C VAL A 196 -0.63 6.67 20.08
N GLY A 197 -1.40 6.62 21.16
CA GLY A 197 -2.65 7.37 21.21
C GLY A 197 -3.10 7.67 22.63
N TYR A 198 -4.22 8.37 22.67
CA TYR A 198 -4.92 8.71 23.91
C TYR A 198 -6.38 8.28 23.79
N SER A 199 -6.86 7.61 24.83
CA SER A 199 -8.23 7.11 24.94
C SER A 199 -9.08 8.03 25.79
N PHE A 200 -10.20 8.50 25.22
CA PHE A 200 -11.25 9.27 25.88
C PHE A 200 -12.53 8.41 25.96
N ASN A 201 -12.63 7.51 26.90
CA ASN A 201 -13.77 6.60 27.01
C ASN A 201 -13.94 5.75 25.71
N ARG A 202 -14.90 6.06 24.84
CA ARG A 202 -15.16 5.31 23.61
C ARG A 202 -14.39 5.82 22.39
N ILE A 203 -13.73 6.96 22.50
CA ILE A 203 -13.01 7.57 21.40
C ILE A 203 -11.51 7.54 21.69
N ASP A 204 -10.73 7.09 20.73
CA ASP A 204 -9.29 7.21 20.75
C ASP A 204 -8.84 8.18 19.66
N VAL A 205 -7.78 8.96 19.95
CA VAL A 205 -7.00 9.68 18.95
C VAL A 205 -5.60 9.11 18.94
N PHE A 206 -5.01 8.94 17.76
CA PHE A 206 -3.71 8.29 17.66
C PHE A 206 -2.87 8.79 16.49
N ALA A 207 -1.56 8.61 16.64
CA ALA A 207 -0.59 8.68 15.56
C ALA A 207 -0.04 7.28 15.28
N SER A 208 0.22 6.98 14.03
CA SER A 208 0.78 5.70 13.61
C SER A 208 1.93 5.87 12.64
N TYR A 209 2.88 4.93 12.72
CA TYR A 209 3.92 4.72 11.73
C TYR A 209 3.82 3.29 11.21
N THR A 210 3.67 3.13 9.90
CA THR A 210 3.62 1.83 9.24
C THR A 210 4.76 1.70 8.25
N TYR A 211 5.51 0.60 8.36
CA TYR A 211 6.49 0.16 7.38
C TYR A 211 5.92 -1.00 6.58
N GLN A 212 5.89 -0.86 5.25
CA GLN A 212 5.44 -1.91 4.33
C GLN A 212 6.56 -2.37 3.43
N TYR A 213 6.75 -3.69 3.30
CA TYR A 213 7.69 -4.33 2.40
C TYR A 213 6.96 -5.25 1.42
N GLY A 214 6.98 -4.90 0.13
CA GLY A 214 6.37 -5.73 -0.92
C GLY A 214 7.19 -6.98 -1.20
N LEU A 215 6.55 -8.14 -1.11
CA LEU A 215 7.16 -9.44 -1.44
C LEU A 215 7.00 -9.78 -2.93
N THR A 216 5.93 -9.29 -3.55
CA THR A 216 5.62 -9.56 -4.96
C THR A 216 6.36 -8.60 -5.87
N ASP A 217 7.03 -9.13 -6.89
CA ASP A 217 7.57 -8.33 -7.97
C ASP A 217 6.45 -7.66 -8.78
N ILE A 218 6.65 -6.38 -9.11
CA ILE A 218 5.65 -5.58 -9.84
C ILE A 218 5.59 -5.99 -11.31
N TYR A 219 6.72 -6.35 -11.88
CA TYR A 219 6.79 -6.78 -13.28
C TYR A 219 6.41 -8.26 -13.44
N LYS A 220 5.73 -8.58 -14.55
CA LYS A 220 5.50 -9.97 -14.95
C LYS A 220 6.77 -10.53 -15.60
N ALA A 221 7.09 -11.79 -15.33
CA ALA A 221 8.35 -12.42 -15.75
C ALA A 221 8.60 -12.42 -17.26
N LYS A 222 7.56 -12.32 -18.10
CA LYS A 222 7.68 -12.29 -19.57
C LYS A 222 8.26 -10.98 -20.12
N THR A 223 8.25 -9.90 -19.34
CA THR A 223 8.56 -8.55 -19.83
C THR A 223 9.98 -8.12 -19.49
N SER A 224 10.64 -8.83 -18.57
CA SER A 224 11.94 -8.41 -18.06
C SER A 224 12.76 -9.65 -17.68
N SER A 225 13.85 -9.84 -18.40
CA SER A 225 14.86 -10.82 -18.03
C SER A 225 15.30 -10.59 -16.58
N ASN A 226 14.85 -11.44 -15.64
CA ASN A 226 15.27 -11.52 -14.23
C ASN A 226 15.23 -10.22 -13.39
N ARG A 227 14.49 -9.20 -13.79
CA ARG A 227 14.41 -7.93 -13.04
C ARG A 227 13.50 -8.08 -11.82
N LYS A 228 14.09 -8.02 -10.65
CA LYS A 228 13.36 -7.95 -9.38
C LYS A 228 13.05 -6.49 -9.05
N SER A 229 11.82 -6.22 -8.68
CA SER A 229 11.39 -4.86 -8.29
C SER A 229 10.37 -4.95 -7.17
N LYS A 230 10.77 -4.51 -5.99
CA LYS A 230 9.97 -4.53 -4.77
C LYS A 230 9.69 -3.10 -4.31
N ARG A 231 8.57 -2.90 -3.67
CA ARG A 231 8.21 -1.62 -3.09
C ARG A 231 8.41 -1.61 -1.59
N ILE A 232 8.98 -0.51 -1.12
CA ILE A 232 9.08 -0.20 0.30
C ILE A 232 8.30 1.09 0.53
N SER A 233 7.49 1.14 1.58
CA SER A 233 6.70 2.32 1.91
C SER A 233 6.75 2.59 3.41
N ASN A 234 6.96 3.85 3.74
CA ASN A 234 6.82 4.39 5.09
C ASN A 234 5.57 5.27 5.11
N ILE A 235 4.68 5.05 6.05
CA ILE A 235 3.41 5.75 6.16
C ILE A 235 3.32 6.34 7.57
N ILE A 236 3.08 7.65 7.65
CA ILE A 236 2.81 8.34 8.91
C ILE A 236 1.39 8.85 8.84
N SER A 237 0.55 8.49 9.82
CA SER A 237 -0.85 8.84 9.84
C SER A 237 -1.31 9.33 11.20
N LEU A 238 -2.36 10.14 11.18
CA LEU A 238 -3.16 10.49 12.36
C LEU A 238 -4.54 9.85 12.18
N GLY A 239 -5.15 9.45 13.27
CA GLY A 239 -6.42 8.78 13.21
C GLY A 239 -7.28 8.96 14.45
N VAL A 240 -8.53 8.59 14.26
CA VAL A 240 -9.53 8.49 15.32
C VAL A 240 -10.11 7.09 15.32
N ALA A 241 -10.49 6.59 16.48
CA ALA A 241 -11.13 5.30 16.60
C ALA A 241 -12.31 5.37 17.55
N TYR A 242 -13.28 4.49 17.31
CA TYR A 242 -14.44 4.28 18.16
C TYR A 242 -14.43 2.84 18.71
N LYS A 243 -14.65 2.71 20.02
CA LYS A 243 -14.76 1.43 20.75
C LYS A 243 -16.23 1.13 21.06
N PHE A 244 -16.64 -0.06 20.74
CA PHE A 244 -18.00 -0.52 20.99
C PHE A 244 -18.14 -1.14 22.38
#